data_c57d158bb797811a39ac0a213529d147
#
_entry.id   c57d158bb797811a39ac0a213529d147
#
_cell.length_a   1.000
_cell.length_b   1.000
_cell.length_c   1.000
_cell.angle_alpha   90.00
_cell.angle_beta   90.00
_cell.angle_gamma   90.00
#
_symmetry.space_group_name_H-M   'P 1'
#
loop_
_entity.id
_entity.type
_entity.pdbx_description
1 polymer ?
#
loop_
_entity_poly.entity_id
_entity_poly.type
_entity_poly.pdbx_seq_one_letter_code
_entity_poly.pdbx_strand_id
1 'polypeptide(L)'
;MEIDAEEERAKEFKIKATKFPYRKYIEDLEMDLLPEEMRNRLPELCSLDFIRERKNIIMTGNPGTEKTHTAIGLGIKACEQGYRVLYTTIPYLVTALKESNSKQKLCTYQKRFEKYDLIIADELGYISFDREAADLLFTVLSLRA
;
A
#
# COMPACT_ATOMS: atom_id res chain seq x y z
N MET A 1 -9.91 30.47 -3.83
CA MET A 1 -8.46 30.22 -3.73
C MET A 1 -8.05 29.30 -4.85
N GLU A 2 -7.20 29.76 -5.71
CA GLU A 2 -6.72 28.95 -6.80
C GLU A 2 -5.68 27.95 -6.27
N ILE A 3 -5.92 26.67 -6.51
CA ILE A 3 -4.92 25.64 -6.25
C ILE A 3 -3.82 25.85 -7.28
N ASP A 4 -2.58 25.97 -6.85
CA ASP A 4 -1.44 26.12 -7.73
C ASP A 4 -1.42 24.95 -8.73
N ALA A 5 -1.37 25.24 -10.01
CA ALA A 5 -1.31 24.23 -11.06
C ALA A 5 -0.08 23.32 -10.91
N GLU A 6 1.00 23.83 -10.32
CA GLU A 6 2.19 23.04 -10.03
C GLU A 6 1.95 22.02 -8.93
N GLU A 7 1.18 22.38 -7.89
CA GLU A 7 0.80 21.44 -6.82
C GLU A 7 -0.06 20.32 -7.37
N GLU A 8 -1.03 20.64 -8.22
CA GLU A 8 -1.88 19.62 -8.85
C GLU A 8 -1.08 18.68 -9.74
N ARG A 9 -0.12 19.21 -10.50
CA ARG A 9 0.76 18.39 -11.33
C ARG A 9 1.66 17.49 -10.48
N ALA A 10 2.16 17.99 -9.35
CA ALA A 10 2.99 17.21 -8.44
C ALA A 10 2.20 16.05 -7.83
N LYS A 11 0.97 16.29 -7.40
CA LYS A 11 0.08 15.24 -6.89
C LYS A 11 -0.19 14.19 -7.95
N GLU A 12 -0.55 14.62 -9.14
CA GLU A 12 -0.83 13.73 -10.27
C GLU A 12 0.40 12.89 -10.64
N PHE A 13 1.58 13.49 -10.62
CA PHE A 13 2.83 12.79 -10.88
C PHE A 13 3.06 11.67 -9.86
N LYS A 14 2.85 11.93 -8.56
CA LYS A 14 3.01 10.94 -7.50
C LYS A 14 2.02 9.80 -7.65
N ILE A 15 0.77 10.10 -7.99
CA ILE A 15 -0.25 9.07 -8.21
C ILE A 15 0.15 8.17 -9.38
N LYS A 16 0.60 8.76 -10.49
CA LYS A 16 1.04 7.98 -11.65
C LYS A 16 2.29 7.15 -11.35
N ALA A 17 3.24 7.70 -10.60
CA ALA A 17 4.48 7.01 -10.25
C ALA A 17 4.23 5.78 -9.38
N THR A 18 3.17 5.78 -8.59
CA THR A 18 2.80 4.65 -7.73
C THR A 18 2.29 3.46 -8.54
N LYS A 19 1.78 3.69 -9.75
CA LYS A 19 1.30 2.65 -10.68
C LYS A 19 0.17 1.81 -10.10
N PHE A 20 -0.84 2.47 -9.56
CA PHE A 20 -2.06 1.78 -9.15
C PHE A 20 -2.68 1.05 -10.36
N PRO A 21 -3.27 -0.15 -10.17
CA PRO A 21 -3.88 -0.88 -11.28
C PRO A 21 -5.05 -0.14 -11.92
N TYR A 22 -5.73 0.68 -11.16
CA TYR A 22 -6.77 1.60 -11.62
C TYR A 22 -6.95 2.69 -10.56
N ARG A 23 -7.73 3.72 -10.87
CA ARG A 23 -8.01 4.78 -9.90
C ARG A 23 -9.37 4.54 -9.26
N LYS A 24 -9.37 4.50 -7.95
CA LYS A 24 -10.57 4.45 -7.12
C LYS A 24 -10.35 5.36 -5.92
N TYR A 25 -11.38 6.08 -5.54
CA TYR A 25 -11.30 7.04 -4.44
C TYR A 25 -12.11 6.53 -3.25
N ILE A 26 -11.72 6.98 -2.06
CA ILE A 26 -12.42 6.57 -0.82
C ILE A 26 -13.91 6.95 -0.88
N GLU A 27 -14.22 8.09 -1.49
CA GLU A 27 -15.58 8.60 -1.61
C GLU A 27 -16.48 7.69 -2.46
N ASP A 28 -15.89 6.86 -3.31
CA ASP A 28 -16.61 5.96 -4.20
C ASP A 28 -16.79 4.56 -3.62
N LEU A 29 -16.36 4.34 -2.38
CA LEU A 29 -16.49 3.03 -1.74
C LEU A 29 -17.95 2.65 -1.51
N GLU A 30 -18.29 1.41 -1.86
CA GLU A 30 -19.56 0.82 -1.47
C GLU A 30 -19.46 0.27 -0.05
N MET A 31 -19.83 1.09 0.92
CA MET A 31 -19.65 0.77 2.34
C MET A 31 -20.32 -0.54 2.76
N ASP A 32 -21.41 -0.89 2.08
CA ASP A 32 -22.14 -2.14 2.39
C ASP A 32 -21.32 -3.39 2.08
N LEU A 33 -20.37 -3.29 1.15
CA LEU A 33 -19.51 -4.41 0.77
C LEU A 33 -18.28 -4.54 1.67
N LEU A 34 -17.98 -3.52 2.46
CA LEU A 34 -16.85 -3.57 3.39
C LEU A 34 -17.20 -4.40 4.63
N PRO A 35 -16.27 -5.24 5.10
CA PRO A 35 -16.42 -5.87 6.40
C PRO A 35 -16.61 -4.82 7.50
N GLU A 36 -17.41 -5.15 8.51
CA GLU A 36 -17.70 -4.24 9.63
C GLU A 36 -16.43 -3.71 10.29
N GLU A 37 -15.46 -4.60 10.52
CA GLU A 37 -14.16 -4.21 11.10
C GLU A 37 -13.47 -3.15 10.27
N MET A 38 -13.49 -3.29 8.96
CA MET A 38 -12.88 -2.33 8.04
C MET A 38 -13.62 -1.00 8.07
N ARG A 39 -14.95 -1.03 8.07
CA ARG A 39 -15.76 0.20 8.15
C ARG A 39 -15.46 0.97 9.42
N ASN A 40 -15.29 0.28 10.53
CA ASN A 40 -15.01 0.90 11.82
C ASN A 40 -13.63 1.55 11.87
N ARG A 41 -12.67 0.99 11.14
CA ARG A 41 -11.29 1.51 11.09
C ARG A 41 -11.07 2.56 10.01
N LEU A 42 -11.97 2.66 9.06
CA LEU A 42 -11.77 3.54 7.91
C LEU A 42 -11.54 5.01 8.26
N PRO A 43 -12.30 5.64 9.19
CA PRO A 43 -12.04 7.03 9.56
C PRO A 43 -10.64 7.25 10.12
N GLU A 44 -10.16 6.33 10.94
CA GLU A 44 -8.80 6.38 11.49
C GLU A 44 -7.76 6.25 10.38
N LEU A 45 -7.97 5.31 9.45
CA LEU A 45 -7.06 5.13 8.33
C LEU A 45 -7.04 6.36 7.40
N CYS A 46 -8.18 6.98 7.18
CA CYS A 46 -8.29 8.18 6.35
C CYS A 46 -7.60 9.40 6.94
N SER A 47 -7.37 9.42 8.25
CA SER A 47 -6.57 10.50 8.87
C SER A 47 -5.11 10.45 8.45
N LEU A 48 -4.62 9.30 8.02
CA LEU A 48 -3.24 9.05 7.57
C LEU A 48 -2.20 9.24 8.68
N ASP A 49 -2.61 9.33 9.93
CA ASP A 49 -1.67 9.48 11.05
C ASP A 49 -0.75 8.28 11.21
N PHE A 50 -1.22 7.08 10.82
CA PHE A 50 -0.43 5.87 10.89
C PHE A 50 0.83 5.93 10.02
N ILE A 51 0.85 6.77 8.99
CA ILE A 51 2.01 6.92 8.10
C ILE A 51 3.18 7.54 8.86
N ARG A 52 2.90 8.48 9.76
CA ARG A 52 3.92 9.12 10.61
C ARG A 52 4.58 8.12 11.55
N GLU A 53 3.84 7.08 11.93
CA GLU A 53 4.34 6.01 12.79
C GLU A 53 5.03 4.91 11.99
N ARG A 54 5.20 5.10 10.69
CA ARG A 54 5.83 4.17 9.75
C ARG A 54 5.14 2.81 9.68
N LYS A 55 3.84 2.80 9.83
CA LYS A 55 3.05 1.58 9.68
C LYS A 55 2.71 1.34 8.21
N ASN A 56 2.69 0.08 7.84
CA ASN A 56 2.33 -0.35 6.49
C ASN A 56 0.90 -0.85 6.45
N ILE A 57 0.34 -0.98 5.25
CA ILE A 57 -0.97 -1.58 5.05
C ILE A 57 -0.79 -2.92 4.35
N ILE A 58 -1.34 -3.97 4.96
CA ILE A 58 -1.44 -5.30 4.35
C ILE A 58 -2.91 -5.61 4.23
N MET A 59 -3.39 -5.77 3.00
CA MET A 59 -4.79 -6.07 2.72
C MET A 59 -4.96 -7.54 2.39
N THR A 60 -5.65 -8.25 3.26
CA THR A 60 -5.98 -9.66 3.10
C THR A 60 -7.47 -9.87 3.26
N GLY A 61 -7.98 -10.99 2.79
CA GLY A 61 -9.37 -11.36 2.98
C GLY A 61 -10.03 -11.84 1.71
N ASN A 62 -11.34 -12.05 1.78
CA ASN A 62 -12.11 -12.59 0.67
C ASN A 62 -12.24 -11.60 -0.50
N PRO A 63 -12.22 -12.10 -1.76
CA PRO A 63 -12.50 -11.24 -2.92
C PRO A 63 -13.91 -10.63 -2.82
N GLY A 64 -14.08 -9.45 -3.40
CA GLY A 64 -15.39 -8.78 -3.45
C GLY A 64 -15.75 -7.99 -2.20
N THR A 65 -14.82 -7.79 -1.28
CA THR A 65 -15.05 -7.02 -0.05
C THR A 65 -14.55 -5.58 -0.13
N GLU A 66 -14.35 -5.06 -1.33
CA GLU A 66 -13.85 -3.69 -1.56
C GLU A 66 -12.46 -3.41 -0.97
N LYS A 67 -11.69 -4.45 -0.61
CA LYS A 67 -10.38 -4.25 0.02
C LYS A 67 -9.37 -3.58 -0.91
N THR A 68 -9.31 -4.01 -2.18
CA THR A 68 -8.41 -3.40 -3.16
C THR A 68 -8.80 -1.94 -3.42
N HIS A 69 -10.09 -1.68 -3.56
CA HIS A 69 -10.62 -0.32 -3.72
C HIS A 69 -10.19 0.56 -2.53
N THR A 70 -10.35 0.04 -1.31
CA THR A 70 -9.94 0.76 -0.09
C THR A 70 -8.43 1.04 -0.09
N ALA A 71 -7.63 0.05 -0.45
CA ALA A 71 -6.17 0.19 -0.51
C ALA A 71 -5.75 1.26 -1.51
N ILE A 72 -6.32 1.23 -2.71
CA ILE A 72 -6.02 2.21 -3.75
C ILE A 72 -6.48 3.60 -3.31
N GLY A 73 -7.68 3.71 -2.74
CA GLY A 73 -8.21 4.99 -2.26
C GLY A 73 -7.35 5.62 -1.18
N LEU A 74 -6.89 4.83 -0.22
CA LEU A 74 -5.97 5.30 0.83
C LEU A 74 -4.63 5.71 0.24
N GLY A 75 -4.11 4.93 -0.72
CA GLY A 75 -2.87 5.25 -1.39
C GLY A 75 -2.93 6.55 -2.17
N ILE A 76 -4.01 6.79 -2.91
CA ILE A 76 -4.22 8.04 -3.64
C ILE A 76 -4.31 9.22 -2.67
N LYS A 77 -5.06 9.04 -1.58
CA LYS A 77 -5.18 10.07 -0.55
C LYS A 77 -3.83 10.43 0.05
N ALA A 78 -2.99 9.44 0.31
CA ALA A 78 -1.63 9.66 0.81
C ALA A 78 -0.78 10.41 -0.22
N CYS A 79 -0.87 10.05 -1.50
CA CYS A 79 -0.17 10.78 -2.57
C CYS A 79 -0.59 12.24 -2.63
N GLU A 80 -1.88 12.52 -2.46
CA GLU A 80 -2.41 13.89 -2.46
C GLU A 80 -1.86 14.71 -1.29
N GLN A 81 -1.54 14.06 -0.17
CA GLN A 81 -0.92 14.71 0.99
C GLN A 81 0.60 14.84 0.86
N GLY A 82 1.18 14.40 -0.25
CA GLY A 82 2.60 14.52 -0.50
C GLY A 82 3.44 13.33 -0.10
N TYR A 83 2.84 12.26 0.42
CA TYR A 83 3.56 11.06 0.80
C TYR A 83 4.01 10.25 -0.41
N ARG A 84 5.12 9.55 -0.26
CA ARG A 84 5.63 8.61 -1.26
C ARG A 84 5.07 7.24 -0.95
N VAL A 85 4.29 6.69 -1.89
CA VAL A 85 3.56 5.44 -1.70
C VAL A 85 4.05 4.38 -2.67
N LEU A 86 4.25 3.17 -2.15
CA LEU A 86 4.46 1.99 -2.98
C LEU A 86 3.21 1.12 -2.87
N TYR A 87 2.55 0.88 -4.00
CA TYR A 87 1.50 -0.12 -4.09
C TYR A 87 2.07 -1.37 -4.76
N THR A 88 1.94 -2.51 -4.11
CA THR A 88 2.40 -3.77 -4.66
C THR A 88 1.43 -4.89 -4.29
N THR A 89 1.44 -5.96 -5.06
CA THR A 89 0.69 -7.15 -4.70
C THR A 89 1.57 -8.08 -3.87
N ILE A 90 0.96 -8.79 -2.93
CA ILE A 90 1.70 -9.74 -2.09
C ILE A 90 2.42 -10.79 -2.95
N PRO A 91 1.77 -11.40 -3.97
CA PRO A 91 2.47 -12.35 -4.84
C PRO A 91 3.72 -11.79 -5.50
N TYR A 92 3.61 -10.59 -6.05
CA TYR A 92 4.75 -9.96 -6.71
C TYR A 92 5.88 -9.71 -5.72
N LEU A 93 5.55 -9.17 -4.54
CA LEU A 93 6.54 -8.88 -3.51
C LEU A 93 7.23 -10.15 -3.02
N VAL A 94 6.46 -11.21 -2.75
CA VAL A 94 7.00 -12.49 -2.29
C VAL A 94 7.95 -13.08 -3.34
N THR A 95 7.55 -13.07 -4.62
CA THR A 95 8.39 -13.58 -5.70
C THR A 95 9.70 -12.79 -5.79
N ALA A 96 9.62 -11.48 -5.73
CA ALA A 96 10.80 -10.61 -5.77
C ALA A 96 11.75 -10.88 -4.59
N LEU A 97 11.19 -11.07 -3.40
CA LEU A 97 11.99 -11.36 -2.21
C LEU A 97 12.64 -12.74 -2.27
N LYS A 98 11.94 -13.75 -2.77
CA LYS A 98 12.51 -15.09 -2.97
C LYS A 98 13.63 -15.11 -3.99
N GLU A 99 13.53 -14.31 -5.04
CA GLU A 99 14.59 -14.17 -6.04
C GLU A 99 15.81 -13.44 -5.49
N SER A 100 15.63 -12.69 -4.40
CA SER A 100 16.70 -11.95 -3.73
C SER A 100 17.43 -12.88 -2.75
N ASN A 101 18.11 -13.88 -3.28
CA ASN A 101 18.70 -14.97 -2.48
C ASN A 101 20.05 -14.63 -1.84
N SER A 102 20.48 -13.38 -1.88
CA SER A 102 21.72 -12.93 -1.23
C SER A 102 21.43 -11.81 -0.25
N LYS A 103 22.28 -11.69 0.78
CA LYS A 103 22.18 -10.58 1.74
C LYS A 103 22.25 -9.23 1.06
N GLN A 104 23.09 -9.12 0.03
CA GLN A 104 23.29 -7.85 -0.68
C GLN A 104 22.02 -7.42 -1.41
N LYS A 105 21.33 -8.35 -2.08
CA LYS A 105 20.07 -8.07 -2.75
C LYS A 105 18.98 -7.70 -1.78
N LEU A 106 18.88 -8.41 -0.64
CA LEU A 106 17.90 -8.08 0.40
C LEU A 106 18.15 -6.69 0.99
N CYS A 107 19.42 -6.33 1.24
CA CYS A 107 19.77 -4.98 1.70
C CYS A 107 19.37 -3.91 0.69
N THR A 108 19.52 -4.18 -0.60
CA THR A 108 19.09 -3.27 -1.67
C THR A 108 17.59 -3.05 -1.61
N TYR A 109 16.80 -4.11 -1.44
CA TYR A 109 15.35 -4.01 -1.29
C TYR A 109 14.96 -3.23 -0.04
N GLN A 110 15.60 -3.50 1.09
CA GLN A 110 15.35 -2.78 2.33
C GLN A 110 15.58 -1.27 2.18
N LYS A 111 16.69 -0.89 1.58
CA LYS A 111 17.01 0.52 1.30
C LYS A 111 15.99 1.17 0.38
N ARG A 112 15.53 0.42 -0.63
CA ARG A 112 14.51 0.89 -1.55
C ARG A 112 13.19 1.14 -0.83
N PHE A 113 12.79 0.23 0.07
CA PHE A 113 11.54 0.36 0.81
C PHE A 113 11.58 1.50 1.82
N GLU A 114 12.73 1.80 2.39
CA GLU A 114 12.90 2.93 3.32
C GLU A 114 12.59 4.28 2.68
N LYS A 115 12.65 4.37 1.37
CA LYS A 115 12.36 5.63 0.65
C LYS A 115 10.86 5.94 0.58
N TYR A 116 10.01 4.99 0.86
CA TYR A 116 8.56 5.18 0.82
C TYR A 116 8.03 5.52 2.21
N ASP A 117 7.07 6.42 2.25
CA ASP A 117 6.36 6.76 3.48
C ASP A 117 5.32 5.71 3.82
N LEU A 118 4.71 5.12 2.81
CA LEU A 118 3.68 4.09 2.95
C LEU A 118 3.90 2.98 1.96
N ILE A 119 3.82 1.75 2.43
CA ILE A 119 3.78 0.56 1.56
C ILE A 119 2.43 -0.11 1.73
N ILE A 120 1.75 -0.32 0.61
CA ILE A 120 0.49 -1.04 0.57
C ILE A 120 0.75 -2.37 -0.13
N ALA A 121 0.60 -3.48 0.62
CA ALA A 121 0.71 -4.82 0.09
C ALA A 121 -0.69 -5.42 0.01
N ASP A 122 -1.18 -5.63 -1.20
CA ASP A 122 -2.54 -6.09 -1.47
C ASP A 122 -2.53 -7.54 -1.93
N GLU A 123 -3.34 -8.36 -1.29
CA GLU A 123 -3.55 -9.74 -1.70
C GLU A 123 -4.57 -9.77 -2.84
N LEU A 124 -4.07 -9.85 -4.08
CA LEU A 124 -4.93 -10.02 -5.25
C LEU A 124 -5.09 -11.51 -5.56
N GLY A 125 -6.30 -12.03 -5.33
CA GLY A 125 -6.64 -13.39 -5.69
C GLY A 125 -6.29 -14.41 -4.62
N TYR A 126 -6.36 -15.69 -5.02
CA TYR A 126 -6.18 -16.83 -4.14
C TYR A 126 -4.70 -17.22 -4.12
N ILE A 127 -4.03 -16.87 -3.03
CA ILE A 127 -2.63 -17.25 -2.91
C ILE A 127 -2.41 -17.85 -1.54
N SER A 128 -1.98 -19.10 -1.54
CA SER A 128 -1.30 -19.64 -0.39
C SER A 128 0.18 -19.35 -0.57
N PHE A 129 0.73 -18.49 0.22
CA PHE A 129 2.17 -18.36 0.30
C PHE A 129 2.67 -19.17 1.49
N ASP A 130 3.82 -19.80 1.32
CA ASP A 130 4.41 -20.63 2.34
C ASP A 130 4.93 -19.80 3.53
N ARG A 131 5.31 -20.48 4.60
CA ARG A 131 5.80 -19.84 5.81
C ARG A 131 7.06 -19.01 5.55
N GLU A 132 7.95 -19.50 4.70
CA GLU A 132 9.18 -18.81 4.35
C GLU A 132 8.88 -17.46 3.69
N ALA A 133 7.93 -17.43 2.76
CA ALA A 133 7.51 -16.21 2.09
C ALA A 133 6.91 -15.20 3.07
N ALA A 134 6.06 -15.68 3.99
CA ALA A 134 5.47 -14.85 5.02
C ALA A 134 6.53 -14.23 5.93
N ASP A 135 7.49 -15.04 6.36
CA ASP A 135 8.58 -14.58 7.22
C ASP A 135 9.43 -13.52 6.52
N LEU A 136 9.74 -13.71 5.24
CA LEU A 136 10.48 -12.74 4.44
C LEU A 136 9.72 -11.41 4.33
N LEU A 137 8.42 -11.49 4.05
CA LEU A 137 7.57 -10.31 3.90
C LEU A 137 7.53 -9.51 5.20
N PHE A 138 7.26 -10.18 6.34
CA PHE A 138 7.19 -9.51 7.62
C PHE A 138 8.55 -8.94 8.05
N THR A 139 9.64 -9.67 7.78
CA THR A 139 10.99 -9.19 8.10
C THR A 139 11.29 -7.89 7.36
N VAL A 140 11.05 -7.85 6.05
CA VAL A 140 11.35 -6.67 5.23
C VAL A 140 10.48 -5.48 5.63
N LEU A 141 9.18 -5.70 5.88
CA LEU A 141 8.28 -4.61 6.27
C LEU A 141 8.59 -4.12 7.69
N SER A 142 8.98 -5.01 8.60
CA SER A 142 9.31 -4.62 9.98
C SER A 142 10.57 -3.75 10.07
N LEU A 143 11.53 -3.98 9.19
CA LEU A 143 12.78 -3.21 9.17
C LEU A 143 12.57 -1.75 8.71
N ARG A 144 11.41 -1.45 8.18
CA ARG A 144 10.99 -0.09 7.82
C ARG A 144 10.63 0.76 9.03
N ALA A 145 10.19 0.10 10.06
CA ALA A 145 9.66 0.77 11.25
C ALA A 145 10.73 1.55 12.02
#